data_be30d99f93399e4f5110f6d1b764cb73
#
_entry.id   be30d99f93399e4f5110f6d1b764cb73
#
_cell.length_a   1.000
_cell.length_b   1.000
_cell.length_c   1.000
_cell.angle_alpha   90.00
_cell.angle_beta   90.00
_cell.angle_gamma   90.00
#
_symmetry.space_group_name_H-M   'P 1'
#
loop_
_entity.id
_entity.type
_entity.pdbx_description
1 polymer ?
#
loop_
_entity_poly.entity_id
_entity_poly.type
_entity_poly.pdbx_seq_one_letter_code
_entity_poly.pdbx_strand_id
1 'polypeptide(L)'
;MNDWPVYSRKQWIQAVNLSAFLSYFAAVGVPSVLSANPGGIIGGAILGVPFAMLCCWVVGAPILKRVMQREISWISSASWGAAIAAVLATLNIAIGRYSGWRQSNNPNFNSRIGGDGYVRSIDGILTPYGWQVLVQNTVIFIATGAVIAIVVKWLVGKPAALKKE
;
A
#
# COMPACT_ATOMS: atom_id res chain seq x y z
N MET A 1 -11.64 21.35 25.47
CA MET A 1 -10.99 21.73 24.18
C MET A 1 -11.30 20.65 23.18
N ASN A 2 -12.00 20.95 22.08
CA ASN A 2 -12.31 19.97 21.05
C ASN A 2 -11.05 19.74 20.22
N ASP A 3 -10.32 18.66 20.52
CA ASP A 3 -9.09 18.24 19.82
C ASP A 3 -9.36 17.63 18.42
N TRP A 4 -10.41 18.09 17.76
CA TRP A 4 -10.69 17.62 16.42
C TRP A 4 -9.81 18.33 15.41
N PRO A 5 -9.24 17.57 14.46
CA PRO A 5 -8.43 18.11 13.38
C PRO A 5 -9.23 19.10 12.54
N VAL A 6 -8.55 19.96 11.81
CA VAL A 6 -9.10 20.93 10.84
C VAL A 6 -10.09 20.26 9.88
N TYR A 7 -9.87 18.97 9.61
CA TYR A 7 -10.82 18.09 8.91
C TYR A 7 -11.79 17.43 9.91
N SER A 8 -13.06 17.29 9.51
CA SER A 8 -14.08 16.64 10.33
C SER A 8 -13.80 15.13 10.51
N ARG A 9 -14.37 14.53 11.58
CA ARG A 9 -14.31 13.08 11.80
C ARG A 9 -14.82 12.30 10.58
N LYS A 10 -15.87 12.79 9.91
CA LYS A 10 -16.42 12.17 8.70
C LYS A 10 -15.40 12.14 7.56
N GLN A 11 -14.72 13.27 7.34
CA GLN A 11 -13.66 13.36 6.32
C GLN A 11 -12.49 12.44 6.61
N TRP A 12 -12.08 12.31 7.88
CA TRP A 12 -11.02 11.39 8.27
C TRP A 12 -11.41 9.92 8.01
N ILE A 13 -12.63 9.49 8.41
CA ILE A 13 -13.12 8.12 8.15
C ILE A 13 -13.18 7.87 6.64
N GLN A 14 -13.67 8.83 5.86
CA GLN A 14 -13.69 8.73 4.41
C GLN A 14 -12.29 8.58 3.82
N ALA A 15 -11.31 9.35 4.30
CA ALA A 15 -9.93 9.26 3.83
C ALA A 15 -9.34 7.87 4.08
N VAL A 16 -9.54 7.29 5.28
CA VAL A 16 -9.07 5.94 5.61
C VAL A 16 -9.69 4.88 4.70
N ASN A 17 -11.01 4.91 4.56
CA ASN A 17 -11.73 3.91 3.76
C ASN A 17 -11.42 4.03 2.26
N LEU A 18 -11.36 5.26 1.72
CA LEU A 18 -10.96 5.50 0.33
C LEU A 18 -9.52 5.04 0.07
N SER A 19 -8.60 5.30 1.01
CA SER A 19 -7.23 4.81 0.89
C SER A 19 -7.16 3.29 0.82
N ALA A 20 -7.92 2.58 1.66
CA ALA A 20 -7.97 1.12 1.65
C ALA A 20 -8.53 0.58 0.33
N PHE A 21 -9.66 1.14 -0.14
CA PHE A 21 -10.30 0.72 -1.37
C PHE A 21 -9.42 0.98 -2.60
N LEU A 22 -8.86 2.17 -2.72
CA LEU A 22 -7.97 2.53 -3.84
C LEU A 22 -6.68 1.72 -3.83
N SER A 23 -6.12 1.42 -2.65
CA SER A 23 -4.93 0.57 -2.53
C SER A 23 -5.22 -0.85 -2.99
N TYR A 24 -6.35 -1.43 -2.59
CA TYR A 24 -6.80 -2.74 -3.09
C TYR A 24 -6.98 -2.71 -4.61
N PHE A 25 -7.70 -1.70 -5.14
CA PHE A 25 -7.96 -1.60 -6.57
C PHE A 25 -6.67 -1.46 -7.38
N ALA A 26 -5.72 -0.66 -6.92
CA ALA A 26 -4.42 -0.51 -7.57
C ALA A 26 -3.58 -1.80 -7.52
N ALA A 27 -3.60 -2.52 -6.39
CA ALA A 27 -2.75 -3.70 -6.19
C ALA A 27 -3.31 -4.97 -6.85
N VAL A 28 -4.62 -5.13 -6.90
CA VAL A 28 -5.29 -6.36 -7.36
C VAL A 28 -6.22 -6.09 -8.54
N GLY A 29 -7.05 -5.04 -8.45
CA GLY A 29 -8.05 -4.74 -9.48
C GLY A 29 -7.43 -4.47 -10.83
N VAL A 30 -6.50 -3.52 -10.91
CA VAL A 30 -5.85 -3.14 -12.19
C VAL A 30 -5.08 -4.31 -12.81
N PRO A 31 -4.20 -5.05 -12.10
CA PRO A 31 -3.54 -6.23 -12.67
C PRO A 31 -4.51 -7.30 -13.14
N SER A 32 -5.59 -7.56 -12.40
CA SER A 32 -6.60 -8.57 -12.77
C SER A 32 -7.40 -8.19 -14.02
N VAL A 33 -7.71 -6.91 -14.19
CA VAL A 33 -8.35 -6.41 -15.42
C VAL A 33 -7.39 -6.55 -16.61
N LEU A 34 -6.14 -6.13 -16.45
CA LEU A 34 -5.14 -6.19 -17.52
C LEU A 34 -4.81 -7.65 -17.94
N SER A 35 -4.89 -8.60 -17.02
CA SER A 35 -4.67 -10.02 -17.31
C SER A 35 -5.93 -10.77 -17.74
N ALA A 36 -7.06 -10.06 -17.94
CA ALA A 36 -8.37 -10.64 -18.26
C ALA A 36 -8.78 -11.79 -17.30
N ASN A 37 -8.42 -11.65 -16.02
CA ASN A 37 -8.70 -12.64 -14.98
C ASN A 37 -9.79 -12.14 -14.01
N PRO A 38 -11.08 -12.29 -14.31
CA PRO A 38 -12.16 -11.84 -13.42
C PRO A 38 -12.20 -12.59 -12.09
N GLY A 39 -11.75 -13.86 -12.06
CA GLY A 39 -11.61 -14.63 -10.83
C GLY A 39 -10.61 -14.01 -9.85
N GLY A 40 -9.55 -13.40 -10.36
CA GLY A 40 -8.59 -12.64 -9.54
C GLY A 40 -9.20 -11.43 -8.85
N ILE A 41 -10.15 -10.74 -9.49
CA ILE A 41 -10.85 -9.61 -8.89
C ILE A 41 -11.72 -10.07 -7.73
N ILE A 42 -12.56 -11.09 -7.94
CA ILE A 42 -13.50 -11.59 -6.93
C ILE A 42 -12.77 -12.26 -5.78
N GLY A 43 -11.87 -13.20 -6.07
CA GLY A 43 -11.09 -13.91 -5.05
C GLY A 43 -10.17 -12.96 -4.26
N GLY A 44 -9.54 -12.01 -4.96
CA GLY A 44 -8.72 -10.98 -4.33
C GLY A 44 -9.55 -10.02 -3.47
N ALA A 45 -10.82 -9.72 -3.84
CA ALA A 45 -11.67 -8.85 -3.06
C ALA A 45 -12.02 -9.45 -1.69
N ILE A 46 -12.28 -10.75 -1.63
CA ILE A 46 -12.69 -11.45 -0.40
C ILE A 46 -11.62 -11.35 0.69
N LEU A 47 -10.35 -11.47 0.33
CA LEU A 47 -9.22 -11.41 1.27
C LEU A 47 -8.48 -10.07 1.23
N GLY A 48 -8.34 -9.49 0.05
CA GLY A 48 -7.55 -8.28 -0.16
C GLY A 48 -8.21 -7.02 0.42
N VAL A 49 -9.53 -6.87 0.30
CA VAL A 49 -10.23 -5.70 0.86
C VAL A 49 -10.18 -5.68 2.39
N PRO A 50 -10.54 -6.77 3.10
CA PRO A 50 -10.40 -6.80 4.57
C PRO A 50 -8.96 -6.56 5.04
N PHE A 51 -7.97 -7.12 4.34
CA PHE A 51 -6.57 -6.91 4.67
C PHE A 51 -6.13 -5.47 4.43
N ALA A 52 -6.48 -4.87 3.30
CA ALA A 52 -6.20 -3.45 3.02
C ALA A 52 -6.88 -2.53 4.04
N MET A 53 -8.14 -2.82 4.40
CA MET A 53 -8.86 -2.12 5.47
C MET A 53 -8.11 -2.21 6.79
N LEU A 54 -7.72 -3.41 7.22
CA LEU A 54 -6.99 -3.63 8.47
C LEU A 54 -5.67 -2.83 8.47
N CYS A 55 -4.89 -2.92 7.42
CA CYS A 55 -3.64 -2.14 7.29
C CYS A 55 -3.90 -0.63 7.35
N CYS A 56 -4.90 -0.13 6.63
CA CYS A 56 -5.24 1.30 6.65
C CYS A 56 -5.77 1.77 8.00
N TRP A 57 -6.55 0.95 8.71
CA TRP A 57 -7.05 1.30 10.03
C TRP A 57 -5.98 1.21 11.13
N VAL A 58 -5.12 0.21 11.09
CA VAL A 58 -4.07 0.00 12.11
C VAL A 58 -2.90 0.97 11.91
N VAL A 59 -2.42 1.12 10.67
CA VAL A 59 -1.23 1.93 10.38
C VAL A 59 -1.61 3.31 9.83
N GLY A 60 -2.51 3.37 8.86
CA GLY A 60 -2.86 4.60 8.16
C GLY A 60 -3.68 5.56 9.02
N ALA A 61 -4.67 5.06 9.77
CA ALA A 61 -5.59 5.90 10.52
C ALA A 61 -4.92 6.78 11.59
N PRO A 62 -4.00 6.28 12.45
CA PRO A 62 -3.31 7.12 13.41
C PRO A 62 -2.41 8.17 12.75
N ILE A 63 -1.76 7.83 11.63
CA ILE A 63 -0.93 8.76 10.87
C ILE A 63 -1.82 9.83 10.23
N LEU A 64 -2.89 9.44 9.54
CA LEU A 64 -3.84 10.38 8.93
C LEU A 64 -4.49 11.30 9.96
N LYS A 65 -4.82 10.81 11.17
CA LYS A 65 -5.35 11.64 12.24
C LYS A 65 -4.38 12.78 12.61
N ARG A 66 -3.08 12.51 12.68
CA ARG A 66 -2.05 13.52 12.96
C ARG A 66 -1.86 14.49 11.78
N VAL A 67 -1.81 13.95 10.57
CA VAL A 67 -1.60 14.76 9.35
C VAL A 67 -2.80 15.69 9.11
N MET A 68 -4.03 15.23 9.33
CA MET A 68 -5.26 16.00 9.14
C MET A 68 -5.56 17.02 10.26
N GLN A 69 -4.67 17.18 11.23
CA GLN A 69 -4.74 18.28 12.20
C GLN A 69 -4.42 19.64 11.60
N ARG A 70 -3.79 19.66 10.42
CA ARG A 70 -3.43 20.87 9.68
C ARG A 70 -3.98 20.80 8.27
N GLU A 71 -4.07 21.95 7.61
CA GLU A 71 -4.37 21.97 6.19
C GLU A 71 -3.24 21.28 5.41
N ILE A 72 -3.62 20.28 4.62
CA ILE A 72 -2.65 19.47 3.88
C ILE A 72 -2.48 20.07 2.49
N SER A 73 -1.26 20.45 2.11
CA SER A 73 -0.92 20.81 0.73
C SER A 73 -0.92 19.56 -0.19
N TRP A 74 -0.96 19.76 -1.49
CA TRP A 74 -0.89 18.65 -2.45
C TRP A 74 0.42 17.86 -2.35
N ILE A 75 1.53 18.58 -2.20
CA ILE A 75 2.88 17.99 -2.03
C ILE A 75 2.95 17.21 -0.73
N SER A 76 2.45 17.78 0.37
CA SER A 76 2.41 17.10 1.66
C SER A 76 1.56 15.83 1.61
N SER A 77 0.42 15.85 0.92
CA SER A 77 -0.39 14.65 0.73
C SER A 77 0.36 13.54 0.00
N ALA A 78 1.01 13.87 -1.12
CA ALA A 78 1.83 12.92 -1.89
C ALA A 78 2.98 12.35 -1.04
N SER A 79 3.69 13.21 -0.31
CA SER A 79 4.81 12.80 0.55
C SER A 79 4.37 11.84 1.66
N TRP A 80 3.24 12.11 2.32
CA TRP A 80 2.69 11.20 3.34
C TRP A 80 2.23 9.87 2.75
N GLY A 81 1.59 9.89 1.57
CA GLY A 81 1.20 8.67 0.87
C GLY A 81 2.41 7.81 0.49
N ALA A 82 3.46 8.44 -0.04
CA ALA A 82 4.73 7.77 -0.34
C ALA A 82 5.40 7.21 0.92
N ALA A 83 5.42 7.98 2.03
CA ALA A 83 6.03 7.54 3.28
C ALA A 83 5.31 6.32 3.88
N ILE A 84 3.97 6.33 3.91
CA ILE A 84 3.18 5.18 4.39
C ILE A 84 3.44 3.96 3.52
N ALA A 85 3.43 4.11 2.20
CA ALA A 85 3.73 3.02 1.27
C ALA A 85 5.17 2.49 1.45
N ALA A 86 6.16 3.36 1.67
CA ALA A 86 7.54 2.95 1.93
C ALA A 86 7.66 2.13 3.22
N VAL A 87 6.99 2.53 4.30
CA VAL A 87 6.96 1.76 5.56
C VAL A 87 6.35 0.38 5.34
N LEU A 88 5.21 0.30 4.66
CA LEU A 88 4.55 -0.97 4.36
C LEU A 88 5.40 -1.86 3.45
N ALA A 89 6.05 -1.29 2.43
CA ALA A 89 6.98 -2.00 1.57
C ALA A 89 8.17 -2.57 2.35
N THR A 90 8.77 -1.76 3.23
CA THR A 90 9.91 -2.18 4.08
C THR A 90 9.53 -3.34 4.99
N LEU A 91 8.37 -3.28 5.64
CA LEU A 91 7.86 -4.37 6.48
C LEU A 91 7.64 -5.65 5.66
N ASN A 92 7.02 -5.54 4.49
CA ASN A 92 6.78 -6.69 3.61
C ASN A 92 8.10 -7.31 3.12
N ILE A 93 9.07 -6.47 2.72
CA ILE A 93 10.40 -6.92 2.33
C ILE A 93 11.10 -7.63 3.49
N ALA A 94 11.06 -7.07 4.69
CA ALA A 94 11.69 -7.68 5.88
C ALA A 94 11.09 -9.06 6.19
N ILE A 95 9.76 -9.18 6.18
CA ILE A 95 9.05 -10.46 6.39
C ILE A 95 9.41 -11.46 5.28
N GLY A 96 9.36 -11.03 4.02
CA GLY A 96 9.69 -11.88 2.87
C GLY A 96 11.14 -12.35 2.89
N ARG A 97 12.09 -11.47 3.27
CA ARG A 97 13.52 -11.83 3.38
C ARG A 97 13.78 -12.77 4.55
N TYR A 98 13.15 -12.53 5.70
CA TYR A 98 13.23 -13.45 6.84
C TYR A 98 12.68 -14.84 6.48
N SER A 99 11.53 -14.90 5.83
CA SER A 99 10.94 -16.16 5.36
C SER A 99 11.83 -16.88 4.35
N GLY A 100 12.40 -16.15 3.38
CA GLY A 100 13.35 -16.71 2.41
C GLY A 100 14.63 -17.25 3.07
N TRP A 101 15.18 -16.52 4.05
CA TRP A 101 16.33 -16.99 4.81
C TRP A 101 16.00 -18.27 5.62
N ARG A 102 14.82 -18.35 6.25
CA ARG A 102 14.39 -19.59 6.92
C ARG A 102 14.30 -20.77 5.96
N GLN A 103 13.79 -20.54 4.76
CA GLN A 103 13.66 -21.57 3.72
C GLN A 103 15.03 -22.05 3.24
N SER A 104 16.00 -21.14 3.03
CA SER A 104 17.35 -21.50 2.59
C SER A 104 18.15 -22.33 3.60
N ASN A 105 17.77 -22.28 4.88
CA ASN A 105 18.39 -23.10 5.93
C ASN A 105 17.72 -24.47 6.10
N ASN A 106 16.70 -24.80 5.33
CA ASN A 106 16.03 -26.09 5.36
C ASN A 106 16.60 -26.99 4.26
N PRO A 107 17.34 -28.06 4.58
CA PRO A 107 17.96 -28.94 3.58
C PRO A 107 16.96 -29.68 2.69
N ASN A 108 15.70 -29.78 3.12
CA ASN A 108 14.63 -30.41 2.36
C ASN A 108 13.85 -29.42 1.48
N PHE A 109 14.22 -28.12 1.52
CA PHE A 109 13.56 -27.11 0.72
C PHE A 109 14.35 -26.87 -0.58
N ASN A 110 13.71 -27.16 -1.69
CA ASN A 110 14.27 -26.89 -3.02
C ASN A 110 13.20 -26.18 -3.82
N SER A 111 13.42 -24.91 -4.11
CA SER A 111 12.49 -24.11 -4.90
C SER A 111 13.21 -23.15 -5.84
N ARG A 112 12.69 -23.05 -7.05
CA ARG A 112 13.16 -22.08 -8.05
C ARG A 112 11.95 -21.28 -8.52
N ILE A 113 11.93 -19.98 -8.21
CA ILE A 113 10.82 -19.08 -8.57
C ILE A 113 11.27 -18.21 -9.75
N GLY A 114 10.54 -18.30 -10.85
CA GLY A 114 10.78 -17.58 -12.09
C GLY A 114 10.64 -18.50 -13.30
N GLY A 115 10.67 -17.93 -14.51
CA GLY A 115 10.69 -18.68 -15.78
C GLY A 115 12.12 -18.97 -16.26
N ASP A 116 12.23 -19.72 -17.35
CA ASP A 116 13.51 -19.97 -17.99
C ASP A 116 14.18 -18.66 -18.40
N GLY A 117 15.40 -18.44 -17.91
CA GLY A 117 16.18 -17.21 -18.13
C GLY A 117 15.88 -16.06 -17.15
N TYR A 118 14.79 -16.11 -16.34
CA TYR A 118 14.36 -15.01 -15.47
C TYR A 118 14.13 -15.47 -14.03
N VAL A 119 15.08 -16.23 -13.48
CA VAL A 119 14.97 -16.75 -12.11
C VAL A 119 15.04 -15.60 -11.10
N ARG A 120 14.02 -15.45 -10.26
CA ARG A 120 13.94 -14.41 -9.23
C ARG A 120 14.51 -14.86 -7.90
N SER A 121 14.30 -16.12 -7.52
CA SER A 121 14.89 -16.68 -6.29
C SER A 121 15.21 -18.16 -6.47
N ILE A 122 16.23 -18.60 -5.73
CA ILE A 122 16.65 -20.00 -5.59
C ILE A 122 16.70 -20.29 -4.10
N ASP A 123 15.98 -21.30 -3.67
CA ASP A 123 15.90 -21.74 -2.27
C ASP A 123 15.62 -20.61 -1.28
N GLY A 124 14.73 -19.68 -1.65
CA GLY A 124 14.35 -18.54 -0.84
C GLY A 124 15.31 -17.34 -0.93
N ILE A 125 16.46 -17.47 -1.59
CA ILE A 125 17.43 -16.37 -1.77
C ILE A 125 17.20 -15.68 -3.11
N LEU A 126 17.13 -14.33 -3.09
CA LEU A 126 16.97 -13.55 -4.32
C LEU A 126 18.23 -13.57 -5.17
N THR A 127 18.03 -13.78 -6.46
CA THR A 127 19.08 -13.58 -7.49
C THR A 127 19.27 -12.07 -7.75
N PRO A 128 20.32 -11.66 -8.48
CA PRO A 128 20.47 -10.27 -8.92
C PRO A 128 19.25 -9.75 -9.68
N TYR A 129 18.65 -10.56 -10.54
CA TYR A 129 17.39 -10.23 -11.23
C TYR A 129 16.21 -10.10 -10.25
N GLY A 130 16.14 -11.00 -9.25
CA GLY A 130 15.12 -10.92 -8.19
C GLY A 130 15.23 -9.62 -7.40
N TRP A 131 16.42 -9.14 -7.09
CA TRP A 131 16.65 -7.84 -6.45
C TRP A 131 16.21 -6.68 -7.34
N GLN A 132 16.53 -6.71 -8.63
CA GLN A 132 16.08 -5.68 -9.57
C GLN A 132 14.55 -5.59 -9.62
N VAL A 133 13.86 -6.72 -9.74
CA VAL A 133 12.40 -6.78 -9.75
C VAL A 133 11.81 -6.27 -8.42
N LEU A 134 12.43 -6.61 -7.29
CA LEU A 134 12.00 -6.14 -5.97
C LEU A 134 12.09 -4.62 -5.88
N VAL A 135 13.22 -4.03 -6.27
CA VAL A 135 13.41 -2.57 -6.26
C VAL A 135 12.40 -1.88 -7.18
N GLN A 136 12.24 -2.39 -8.42
CA GLN A 136 11.28 -1.84 -9.37
C GLN A 136 9.85 -1.85 -8.82
N ASN A 137 9.39 -2.98 -8.28
CA ASN A 137 8.06 -3.10 -7.68
C ASN A 137 7.88 -2.19 -6.46
N THR A 138 8.94 -2.03 -5.65
CA THR A 138 8.93 -1.14 -4.48
C THR A 138 8.76 0.31 -4.91
N VAL A 139 9.49 0.77 -5.92
CA VAL A 139 9.36 2.14 -6.46
C VAL A 139 7.95 2.38 -7.01
N ILE A 140 7.41 1.44 -7.80
CA ILE A 140 6.04 1.51 -8.32
C ILE A 140 5.03 1.58 -7.17
N PHE A 141 5.19 0.76 -6.14
CA PHE A 141 4.29 0.74 -4.98
C PHE A 141 4.30 2.07 -4.22
N ILE A 142 5.49 2.66 -3.99
CA ILE A 142 5.63 3.97 -3.34
C ILE A 142 5.00 5.09 -4.19
N ALA A 143 5.25 5.09 -5.49
CA ALA A 143 4.64 6.05 -6.42
C ALA A 143 3.11 5.92 -6.43
N THR A 144 2.59 4.69 -6.43
CA THR A 144 1.14 4.42 -6.33
C THR A 144 0.55 4.97 -5.03
N GLY A 145 1.25 4.79 -3.90
CA GLY A 145 0.84 5.37 -2.61
C GLY A 145 0.74 6.90 -2.64
N ALA A 146 1.69 7.59 -3.30
CA ALA A 146 1.64 9.02 -3.49
C ALA A 146 0.42 9.45 -4.33
N VAL A 147 0.16 8.77 -5.45
CA VAL A 147 -0.98 9.05 -6.32
C VAL A 147 -2.31 8.82 -5.58
N ILE A 148 -2.45 7.71 -4.86
CA ILE A 148 -3.64 7.41 -4.06
C ILE A 148 -3.89 8.53 -3.05
N ALA A 149 -2.87 9.01 -2.35
CA ALA A 149 -3.03 10.09 -1.37
C ALA A 149 -3.48 11.40 -2.01
N ILE A 150 -3.02 11.73 -3.22
CA ILE A 150 -3.50 12.87 -4.00
C ILE A 150 -4.98 12.71 -4.36
N VAL A 151 -5.37 11.52 -4.85
CA VAL A 151 -6.77 11.21 -5.21
C VAL A 151 -7.67 11.28 -3.98
N VAL A 152 -7.25 10.70 -2.86
CA VAL A 152 -7.99 10.75 -1.59
C VAL A 152 -8.18 12.21 -1.13
N LYS A 153 -7.13 13.03 -1.18
CA LYS A 153 -7.24 14.46 -0.85
C LYS A 153 -8.24 15.17 -1.76
N TRP A 154 -8.23 14.88 -3.05
CA TRP A 154 -9.17 15.47 -4.00
C TRP A 154 -10.61 15.09 -3.68
N LEU A 155 -10.88 13.81 -3.38
CA LEU A 155 -12.23 13.31 -3.06
C LEU A 155 -12.73 13.78 -1.69
N VAL A 156 -11.87 13.88 -0.70
CA VAL A 156 -12.22 14.35 0.66
C VAL A 156 -12.47 15.87 0.67
N GLY A 157 -11.84 16.59 -0.26
CA GLY A 157 -12.01 18.01 -0.45
C GLY A 157 -11.37 18.89 0.61
N LYS A 158 -11.78 20.18 0.63
CA LYS A 158 -11.26 21.17 1.59
C LYS A 158 -11.71 20.87 3.02
N PRO A 159 -10.92 21.30 4.03
CA PRO A 159 -11.29 21.19 5.44
C PRO A 159 -12.67 21.79 5.73
N ALA A 160 -13.43 21.12 6.59
CA ALA A 160 -14.78 21.57 6.94
C ALA A 160 -14.79 22.94 7.66
N ALA A 161 -13.70 23.26 8.38
CA ALA A 161 -13.54 24.55 9.07
C ALA A 161 -13.46 25.75 8.11
N LEU A 162 -12.93 25.55 6.88
CA LEU A 162 -12.79 26.59 5.86
C LEU A 162 -14.04 26.76 4.97
N LYS A 163 -15.08 25.93 5.17
CA LYS A 163 -16.34 26.02 4.42
C LYS A 163 -17.37 26.97 5.03
N LYS A 164 -17.05 27.57 6.21
CA LYS A 164 -17.99 28.45 6.97
C LYS A 164 -17.78 29.95 6.74
N GLU A 165 -16.83 30.31 5.87
CA GLU A 165 -16.65 31.68 5.36
C GLU A 165 -17.16 31.74 3.89
#